data_3aa835de10b85e14489d800ae7681948
#
_entry.id   3aa835de10b85e14489d800ae7681948
#
_cell.length_a   1.000
_cell.length_b   1.000
_cell.length_c   1.000
_cell.angle_alpha   90.00
_cell.angle_beta   90.00
_cell.angle_gamma   90.00
#
_symmetry.space_group_name_H-M   'P 1'
#
loop_
_entity.id
_entity.type
_entity.pdbx_description
1 polymer ?
#
loop_
_entity_poly.entity_id
_entity_poly.type
_entity_poly.pdbx_seq_one_letter_code
_entity_poly.pdbx_strand_id
1 'polypeptide(L)' 'MKQKEFEEVVKPLMKWLCENTHPHTTVIVTGNVAELVEGCMVVNTDEFIID' A
#
# COMPACT_ATOMS: atom_id res chain seq x y z
N MET A 1 7.51 -13.34 -13.21
CA MET A 1 7.41 -11.97 -12.69
C MET A 1 8.79 -11.42 -12.39
N LYS A 2 9.03 -10.20 -12.76
CA LYS A 2 10.34 -9.56 -12.60
C LYS A 2 10.39 -8.85 -11.24
N GLN A 3 10.63 -9.62 -10.20
CA GLN A 3 10.59 -9.12 -8.84
C GLN A 3 11.56 -7.97 -8.56
N LYS A 4 12.78 -8.07 -9.05
CA LYS A 4 13.77 -6.99 -8.86
C LYS A 4 13.33 -5.70 -9.53
N GLU A 5 12.79 -5.81 -10.72
CA GLU A 5 12.30 -4.67 -11.46
C GLU A 5 11.12 -4.01 -10.74
N PHE A 6 10.24 -4.83 -10.20
CA PHE A 6 9.12 -4.34 -9.40
C PHE A 6 9.61 -3.59 -8.16
N GLU A 7 10.59 -4.14 -7.47
CA GLU A 7 11.17 -3.49 -6.29
C GLU A 7 11.77 -2.13 -6.64
N GLU A 8 12.46 -2.04 -7.75
CA GLU A 8 13.08 -0.79 -8.18
C GLU A 8 12.06 0.29 -8.48
N VAL A 9 10.90 -0.10 -8.99
CA VAL A 9 9.84 0.83 -9.31
C VAL A 9 9.07 1.25 -8.05
N VAL A 10 8.85 0.33 -7.13
CA VAL A 10 7.98 0.60 -5.99
C VAL A 10 8.71 1.23 -4.80
N LYS A 11 10.00 1.00 -4.66
CA LYS A 11 10.74 1.55 -3.51
C LYS A 11 10.73 3.08 -3.44
N PRO A 12 10.90 3.81 -4.55
CA PRO A 12 10.78 5.27 -4.49
C PRO A 12 9.42 5.73 -3.99
N LEU A 13 8.36 5.02 -4.36
CA LEU A 13 7.02 5.32 -3.90
C LEU A 13 6.88 5.06 -2.40
N MET A 14 7.41 3.94 -1.93
CA MET A 14 7.40 3.63 -0.50
C MET A 14 8.14 4.68 0.31
N LYS A 15 9.28 5.13 -0.19
CA LYS A 15 10.05 6.18 0.46
C LYS A 15 9.25 7.47 0.51
N TRP A 16 8.63 7.84 -0.59
CA TRP A 16 7.81 9.04 -0.65
C TRP A 16 6.66 8.99 0.35
N LEU A 17 6.01 7.83 0.45
CA LEU A 17 4.93 7.62 1.42
C LEU A 17 5.42 7.82 2.84
N CYS A 18 6.55 7.24 3.19
CA CYS A 18 7.10 7.36 4.53
C CYS A 18 7.44 8.80 4.90
N GLU A 19 7.90 9.56 3.92
CA GLU A 19 8.36 10.93 4.17
C GLU A 19 7.25 11.97 4.13
N ASN A 20 6.16 11.68 3.45
CA ASN A 20 5.15 12.70 3.14
C ASN A 20 3.75 12.39 3.62
N THR A 21 3.50 11.18 4.11
CA THR A 21 2.15 10.79 4.48
C THR A 21 2.11 10.15 5.86
N HIS A 22 0.89 9.98 6.33
CA HIS A 22 0.59 9.33 7.59
C HIS A 22 0.85 7.83 7.50
N PRO A 23 1.27 7.16 8.60
CA PRO A 23 1.58 5.71 8.56
C PRO A 23 0.44 4.81 8.11
N HIS A 24 -0.80 5.27 8.18
CA HIS A 24 -1.95 4.47 7.76
C HIS A 24 -2.38 4.77 6.33
N THR A 25 -1.59 5.50 5.58
CA THR A 25 -1.89 5.81 4.19
C THR A 25 -1.61 4.60 3.31
N THR A 26 -2.52 4.35 2.38
CA THR A 26 -2.40 3.25 1.43
C THR A 26 -2.44 3.80 0.01
N VAL A 27 -1.64 3.22 -0.86
CA VAL A 27 -1.70 3.53 -2.29
C VAL A 27 -2.16 2.29 -3.03
N ILE A 28 -3.14 2.48 -3.90
CA ILE A 28 -3.66 1.42 -4.76
C ILE A 28 -3.34 1.82 -6.19
N VAL A 29 -2.57 1.00 -6.88
CA VAL A 29 -2.12 1.31 -8.24
C VAL A 29 -2.51 0.19 -9.18
N THR A 30 -3.10 0.58 -10.29
CA THR A 30 -3.37 -0.33 -11.41
C THR A 30 -2.66 0.23 -12.65
N GLY A 31 -2.89 -0.41 -13.81
CA GLY A 31 -2.25 0.06 -15.03
C GLY A 31 -2.71 1.44 -15.48
N ASN A 32 -3.85 1.91 -15.00
CA ASN A 32 -4.40 3.20 -15.42
C ASN A 32 -4.94 4.06 -14.29
N VAL A 33 -4.80 3.64 -13.03
CA VAL A 33 -5.33 4.38 -11.88
C VAL A 33 -4.34 4.30 -10.73
N ALA A 34 -4.16 5.40 -10.04
CA ALA A 34 -3.43 5.44 -8.78
C ALA A 34 -4.26 6.21 -7.76
N GLU A 35 -4.50 5.61 -6.61
CA GLU A 35 -5.29 6.20 -5.54
C GLU A 35 -4.48 6.29 -4.26
N LEU A 36 -4.57 7.42 -3.59
CA LEU A 36 -4.04 7.59 -2.25
C LEU A 36 -5.20 7.58 -1.27
N VAL A 37 -5.18 6.66 -0.33
CA VAL A 37 -6.26 6.50 0.64
C VAL A 37 -5.69 6.66 2.05
N GLU A 38 -6.25 7.58 2.82
CA GLU A 38 -5.87 7.75 4.22
C GLU A 38 -6.90 7.09 5.10
N GLY A 39 -6.48 6.00 5.76
CA GLY A 39 -7.36 5.27 6.66
C GLY A 39 -7.25 5.80 8.07
N CYS A 40 -8.40 6.15 8.65
CA CYS A 40 -8.46 6.64 10.02
C CYS A 40 -8.82 5.56 11.02
N MET A 41 -9.49 4.52 10.55
CA MET A 41 -9.93 3.43 11.42
C MET A 41 -9.60 2.10 10.76
N VAL A 42 -8.95 1.23 11.52
CA VAL A 42 -8.60 -0.10 11.03
C VAL A 42 -8.93 -1.12 12.11
N VAL A 43 -9.62 -2.16 11.72
CA VAL A 43 -9.87 -3.31 12.59
C VAL A 43 -9.33 -4.54 11.90
N ASN A 44 -8.42 -5.21 12.57
CA ASN A 44 -7.86 -6.47 12.07
C ASN A 44 -8.34 -7.59 12.98
N THR A 45 -9.03 -8.55 12.41
CA THR A 45 -9.49 -9.70 13.16
C THR A 45 -9.57 -10.93 12.27
N ASP A 46 -9.30 -12.08 12.83
CA ASP A 46 -9.45 -13.35 12.15
C ASP A 46 -10.58 -14.21 12.74
N GLU A 47 -11.38 -13.62 13.65
CA GLU A 47 -12.42 -14.38 14.34
C GLU A 47 -13.53 -14.91 13.43
N PHE A 48 -13.70 -14.31 12.26
CA PHE A 48 -14.74 -14.73 11.33
C PHE A 48 -14.23 -15.59 10.18
N ILE A 49 -12.94 -15.88 10.18
CA ILE A 49 -12.36 -16.73 9.13
C ILE A 49 -12.75 -18.18 9.38
N ILE A 50 -13.28 -18.82 8.36
CA ILE A 50 -13.68 -20.22 8.41
C ILE A 50 -12.73 -21.01 7.52
N ASP A 51 -12.03 -21.98 8.10
CA ASP A 51 -11.09 -22.85 7.39
C ASP A 51 -11.78 -24.06 6.78
#